data_c9d0b5dc99bcd11a8eb91085b3979652
#
_entry.id   c9d0b5dc99bcd11a8eb91085b3979652
#
_cell.length_a   1.000
_cell.length_b   1.000
_cell.length_c   1.000
_cell.angle_alpha   90.00
_cell.angle_beta   90.00
_cell.angle_gamma   90.00
#
_symmetry.space_group_name_H-M   'P 1'
#
loop_
_entity.id
_entity.type
_entity.pdbx_description
1 polymer ?
#
loop_
_entity_poly.entity_id
_entity_poly.type
_entity_poly.pdbx_seq_one_letter_code
_entity_poly.pdbx_strand_id
1 'polypeptide(L)'
;MSRALAPRIVVVRRPTEYELLIQQHGTRSQAAFYLERQGQKIDEIEERHRRIERALDAVRREIPLAWRNVGLLRSELDRFVFEEKDIIVAVGQDGLVANVAKYLQGQSVIGVNPDPTTYEGVLVPHEPAAVADLLADCAAGRASTESRTMVEVVLDDGQRLLALNEIFFGHRSHQSARYRIAVASGEERQSSSGVIVSTGTGATGWARSINQERNGILPLPTPEEPTIAFFVREAFPGSGFGTKTTYGLLRTQEELRIISEMSVGGVIFGDGIEEDSVEFLWGSTATVLASKTRLELVRAAQGSRR
;
A
#
# COMPACT_ATOMS: atom_id res chain seq x y z
N MET A 1 -26.35 -29.46 -10.73
CA MET A 1 -25.73 -28.46 -9.83
C MET A 1 -24.26 -28.34 -10.23
N SER A 2 -23.87 -27.24 -10.84
CA SER A 2 -22.44 -26.97 -11.16
C SER A 2 -21.70 -26.89 -9.83
N ARG A 3 -20.74 -27.78 -9.63
CA ARG A 3 -19.83 -27.76 -8.48
C ARG A 3 -19.00 -26.49 -8.65
N ALA A 4 -19.28 -25.44 -7.87
CA ALA A 4 -18.46 -24.23 -7.90
C ALA A 4 -17.00 -24.66 -7.69
N LEU A 5 -16.11 -24.25 -8.57
CA LEU A 5 -14.67 -24.48 -8.42
C LEU A 5 -14.23 -23.87 -7.10
N ALA A 6 -13.41 -24.60 -6.35
CA ALA A 6 -12.78 -24.06 -5.15
C ALA A 6 -11.96 -22.80 -5.51
N PRO A 7 -11.92 -21.80 -4.64
CA PRO A 7 -11.14 -20.59 -4.88
C PRO A 7 -9.65 -20.92 -5.08
N ARG A 8 -8.93 -20.06 -5.79
CA ARG A 8 -7.48 -20.11 -5.84
C ARG A 8 -6.91 -19.29 -4.68
N ILE A 9 -5.96 -19.85 -3.97
CA ILE A 9 -5.26 -19.17 -2.88
C ILE A 9 -3.95 -18.59 -3.42
N VAL A 10 -3.76 -17.28 -3.23
CA VAL A 10 -2.54 -16.58 -3.64
C VAL A 10 -1.78 -16.16 -2.39
N VAL A 11 -0.68 -16.86 -2.08
CA VAL A 11 0.17 -16.55 -0.93
C VAL A 11 1.26 -15.57 -1.36
N VAL A 12 1.19 -14.34 -0.86
CA VAL A 12 2.11 -13.27 -1.22
C VAL A 12 3.11 -13.03 -0.10
N ARG A 13 4.40 -12.90 -0.45
CA ARG A 13 5.48 -12.56 0.48
C ARG A 13 6.48 -11.58 -0.12
N ARG A 14 7.34 -11.01 0.72
CA ARG A 14 8.57 -10.33 0.30
C ARG A 14 9.77 -11.25 0.49
N PRO A 15 10.85 -11.09 -0.28
CA PRO A 15 12.13 -11.65 0.10
C PRO A 15 12.52 -11.16 1.50
N THR A 16 13.07 -12.05 2.31
CA THR A 16 13.58 -11.67 3.62
C THR A 16 14.91 -10.92 3.49
N GLU A 17 15.30 -10.18 4.52
CA GLU A 17 16.59 -9.49 4.56
C GLU A 17 17.75 -10.48 4.36
N TYR A 18 17.66 -11.68 4.94
CA TYR A 18 18.65 -12.73 4.74
C TYR A 18 18.75 -13.20 3.28
N GLU A 19 17.61 -13.42 2.61
CA GLU A 19 17.59 -13.78 1.19
C GLU A 19 18.25 -12.71 0.32
N LEU A 20 17.96 -11.42 0.57
CA LEU A 20 18.56 -10.29 -0.15
C LEU A 20 20.07 -10.20 0.10
N LEU A 21 20.53 -10.41 1.34
CA LEU A 21 21.96 -10.42 1.68
C LEU A 21 22.69 -11.56 0.96
N ILE A 22 22.11 -12.75 0.92
CA ILE A 22 22.70 -13.90 0.21
C ILE A 22 22.73 -13.62 -1.30
N GLN A 23 21.66 -13.04 -1.84
CA GLN A 23 21.62 -12.66 -3.26
C GLN A 23 22.72 -11.63 -3.60
N GLN A 24 22.94 -10.64 -2.72
CA GLN A 24 23.92 -9.58 -2.94
C GLN A 24 25.37 -10.07 -2.74
N HIS A 25 25.62 -10.89 -1.74
CA HIS A 25 26.99 -11.27 -1.32
C HIS A 25 27.39 -12.69 -1.72
N GLY A 26 26.47 -13.48 -2.28
CA GLY A 26 26.71 -14.83 -2.76
C GLY A 26 26.74 -15.90 -1.68
N THR A 27 27.36 -15.66 -0.52
CA THR A 27 27.45 -16.65 0.57
C THR A 27 27.17 -16.04 1.94
N ARG A 28 26.74 -16.90 2.89
CA ARG A 28 26.55 -16.53 4.30
C ARG A 28 27.80 -15.89 4.92
N SER A 29 28.98 -16.43 4.63
CA SER A 29 30.25 -15.94 5.19
C SER A 29 30.59 -14.54 4.68
N GLN A 30 30.35 -14.25 3.41
CA GLN A 30 30.56 -12.95 2.83
C GLN A 30 29.55 -11.92 3.38
N ALA A 31 28.28 -12.30 3.50
CA ALA A 31 27.25 -11.48 4.13
C ALA A 31 27.58 -11.19 5.61
N ALA A 32 28.05 -12.20 6.37
CA ALA A 32 28.47 -12.02 7.74
C ALA A 32 29.61 -11.02 7.88
N PHE A 33 30.67 -11.16 7.06
CA PHE A 33 31.79 -10.22 7.05
C PHE A 33 31.37 -8.78 6.73
N TYR A 34 30.43 -8.61 5.79
CA TYR A 34 29.89 -7.29 5.45
C TYR A 34 29.15 -6.66 6.65
N LEU A 35 28.28 -7.44 7.33
CA LEU A 35 27.50 -6.99 8.47
C LEU A 35 28.35 -6.67 9.71
N GLU A 36 29.39 -7.49 9.98
CA GLU A 36 30.32 -7.25 11.09
C GLU A 36 30.98 -5.87 11.00
N ARG A 37 31.32 -5.41 9.80
CA ARG A 37 31.87 -4.07 9.56
C ARG A 37 30.88 -2.94 9.88
N GLN A 38 29.59 -3.24 9.96
CA GLN A 38 28.49 -2.32 10.32
C GLN A 38 28.04 -2.51 11.77
N GLY A 39 28.71 -3.39 12.55
CA GLY A 39 28.34 -3.70 13.92
C GLY A 39 27.08 -4.58 14.06
N GLN A 40 26.68 -5.24 12.98
CA GLN A 40 25.51 -6.12 12.95
C GLN A 40 25.91 -7.60 12.93
N LYS A 41 25.00 -8.48 13.39
CA LYS A 41 25.21 -9.93 13.42
C LYS A 41 24.29 -10.65 12.46
N ILE A 42 24.85 -11.48 11.59
CA ILE A 42 24.07 -12.27 10.63
C ILE A 42 23.10 -13.24 11.32
N ASP A 43 23.46 -13.75 12.49
CA ASP A 43 22.63 -14.72 13.23
C ASP A 43 21.26 -14.14 13.63
N GLU A 44 21.18 -12.85 13.92
CA GLU A 44 19.91 -12.15 14.24
C GLU A 44 19.01 -12.04 13.01
N ILE A 45 19.61 -11.76 11.85
CA ILE A 45 18.90 -11.67 10.57
C ILE A 45 18.43 -13.06 10.13
N GLU A 46 19.28 -14.06 10.31
CA GLU A 46 18.96 -15.45 10.00
C GLU A 46 17.83 -15.98 10.89
N GLU A 47 17.79 -15.62 12.18
CA GLU A 47 16.68 -16.03 13.06
C GLU A 47 15.35 -15.34 12.67
N ARG A 48 15.37 -14.06 12.24
CA ARG A 48 14.19 -13.42 11.66
C ARG A 48 13.71 -14.12 10.39
N HIS A 49 14.64 -14.50 9.51
CA HIS A 49 14.33 -15.27 8.32
C HIS A 49 13.67 -16.61 8.66
N ARG A 50 14.22 -17.38 9.60
CA ARG A 50 13.64 -18.66 10.04
C ARG A 50 12.24 -18.51 10.63
N ARG A 51 11.94 -17.40 11.32
CA ARG A 51 10.58 -17.13 11.82
C ARG A 51 9.60 -16.92 10.67
N ILE A 52 9.97 -16.13 9.67
CA ILE A 52 9.13 -15.88 8.49
C ILE A 52 8.92 -17.19 7.72
N GLU A 53 9.94 -17.99 7.48
CA GLU A 53 9.81 -19.29 6.79
C GLU A 53 8.91 -20.26 7.56
N ARG A 54 9.04 -20.34 8.89
CA ARG A 54 8.14 -21.15 9.73
C ARG A 54 6.67 -20.68 9.61
N ALA A 55 6.43 -19.39 9.56
CA ALA A 55 5.09 -18.83 9.37
C ALA A 55 4.53 -19.17 7.99
N LEU A 56 5.34 -19.03 6.93
CA LEU A 56 4.96 -19.39 5.56
C LEU A 56 4.63 -20.88 5.44
N ASP A 57 5.44 -21.75 6.04
CA ASP A 57 5.19 -23.19 6.05
C ASP A 57 3.94 -23.56 6.86
N ALA A 58 3.66 -22.84 7.94
CA ALA A 58 2.42 -23.00 8.69
C ALA A 58 1.22 -22.61 7.82
N VAL A 59 1.24 -21.43 7.18
CA VAL A 59 0.19 -20.98 6.26
C VAL A 59 -0.04 -21.99 5.14
N ARG A 60 1.02 -22.51 4.50
CA ARG A 60 0.89 -23.49 3.41
C ARG A 60 0.23 -24.79 3.85
N ARG A 61 0.47 -25.23 5.09
CA ARG A 61 -0.16 -26.44 5.67
C ARG A 61 -1.65 -26.26 5.93
N GLU A 62 -2.10 -25.03 6.19
CA GLU A 62 -3.51 -24.70 6.42
C GLU A 62 -4.33 -24.63 5.12
N ILE A 63 -3.69 -24.57 3.95
CA ILE A 63 -4.41 -24.55 2.67
C ILE A 63 -4.88 -25.98 2.33
N PRO A 64 -6.18 -26.20 2.09
CA PRO A 64 -6.70 -27.51 1.73
C PRO A 64 -6.03 -28.08 0.47
N LEU A 65 -5.57 -29.32 0.50
CA LEU A 65 -4.85 -30.00 -0.61
C LEU A 65 -5.63 -30.01 -1.93
N ALA A 66 -6.96 -29.97 -1.86
CA ALA A 66 -7.83 -29.93 -3.04
C ALA A 66 -7.95 -28.55 -3.69
N TRP A 67 -7.44 -27.49 -3.06
CA TRP A 67 -7.54 -26.14 -3.57
C TRP A 67 -6.31 -25.76 -4.38
N ARG A 68 -6.54 -24.98 -5.44
CA ARG A 68 -5.44 -24.40 -6.22
C ARG A 68 -4.73 -23.37 -5.36
N ASN A 69 -3.41 -23.39 -5.35
CA ASN A 69 -2.63 -22.34 -4.67
C ASN A 69 -1.40 -21.96 -5.49
N VAL A 70 -0.93 -20.74 -5.28
CA VAL A 70 0.27 -20.20 -5.89
C VAL A 70 1.00 -19.33 -4.88
N GLY A 71 2.32 -19.45 -4.82
CA GLY A 71 3.20 -18.54 -4.09
C GLY A 71 3.67 -17.43 -5.01
N LEU A 72 3.64 -16.18 -4.54
CA LEU A 72 3.97 -15.00 -5.32
C LEU A 72 4.89 -14.08 -4.51
N LEU A 73 5.97 -13.62 -5.12
CA LEU A 73 6.79 -12.56 -4.54
C LEU A 73 6.17 -11.18 -4.84
N ARG A 74 6.38 -10.22 -3.94
CA ARG A 74 5.95 -8.83 -4.16
C ARG A 74 6.39 -8.28 -5.53
N SER A 75 7.60 -8.61 -5.97
CA SER A 75 8.17 -8.17 -7.25
C SER A 75 7.51 -8.77 -8.49
N GLU A 76 6.57 -9.68 -8.31
CA GLU A 76 5.85 -10.35 -9.40
C GLU A 76 4.39 -9.88 -9.53
N LEU A 77 3.95 -8.99 -8.60
CA LEU A 77 2.55 -8.53 -8.53
C LEU A 77 2.09 -7.82 -9.80
N ASP A 78 2.96 -7.04 -10.42
CA ASP A 78 2.69 -6.26 -11.65
C ASP A 78 2.40 -7.13 -12.87
N ARG A 79 2.84 -8.38 -12.85
CA ARG A 79 2.69 -9.35 -13.96
C ARG A 79 1.68 -10.44 -13.67
N PHE A 80 1.16 -10.49 -12.44
CA PHE A 80 0.25 -11.54 -12.02
C PHE A 80 -1.20 -11.16 -12.29
N VAL A 81 -1.96 -12.08 -12.89
CA VAL A 81 -3.38 -11.89 -13.16
C VAL A 81 -4.19 -12.51 -12.02
N PHE A 82 -4.81 -11.65 -11.20
CA PHE A 82 -5.74 -12.07 -10.17
C PHE A 82 -7.09 -12.45 -10.77
N GLU A 83 -7.65 -13.59 -10.33
CA GLU A 83 -9.00 -14.00 -10.65
C GLU A 83 -10.01 -13.37 -9.67
N GLU A 84 -11.26 -13.19 -10.10
CA GLU A 84 -12.32 -12.58 -9.28
C GLU A 84 -12.52 -13.27 -7.91
N LYS A 85 -12.35 -14.60 -7.88
CA LYS A 85 -12.58 -15.43 -6.69
C LYS A 85 -11.30 -15.83 -5.97
N ASP A 86 -10.18 -15.20 -6.26
CA ASP A 86 -8.96 -15.44 -5.51
C ASP A 86 -9.11 -15.01 -4.05
N ILE A 87 -8.51 -15.77 -3.15
CA ILE A 87 -8.32 -15.35 -1.77
C ILE A 87 -6.83 -15.11 -1.57
N ILE A 88 -6.47 -13.91 -1.18
CA ILE A 88 -5.09 -13.48 -1.03
C ILE A 88 -4.66 -13.66 0.43
N VAL A 89 -3.54 -14.33 0.65
CA VAL A 89 -2.90 -14.46 1.96
C VAL A 89 -1.57 -13.71 1.92
N ALA A 90 -1.54 -12.52 2.48
CA ALA A 90 -0.34 -11.69 2.55
C ALA A 90 0.42 -12.01 3.84
N VAL A 91 1.58 -12.66 3.73
CA VAL A 91 2.42 -13.04 4.88
C VAL A 91 3.58 -12.08 5.01
N GLY A 92 3.51 -11.18 6.00
CA GLY A 92 4.53 -10.14 6.18
C GLY A 92 4.06 -8.98 7.05
N GLN A 93 4.48 -7.78 6.70
CA GLN A 93 4.11 -6.52 7.36
C GLN A 93 2.98 -5.79 6.62
N ASP A 94 2.41 -4.78 7.25
CA ASP A 94 1.33 -3.92 6.71
C ASP A 94 1.61 -3.40 5.30
N GLY A 95 2.82 -2.96 5.03
CA GLY A 95 3.21 -2.48 3.71
C GLY A 95 3.13 -3.52 2.59
N LEU A 96 3.12 -4.84 2.91
CA LEU A 96 2.88 -5.87 1.90
C LEU A 96 1.41 -5.88 1.48
N VAL A 97 0.48 -5.74 2.43
CA VAL A 97 -0.96 -5.65 2.15
C VAL A 97 -1.27 -4.43 1.29
N ALA A 98 -0.69 -3.26 1.62
CA ALA A 98 -0.84 -2.06 0.80
C ALA A 98 -0.35 -2.29 -0.64
N ASN A 99 0.80 -2.94 -0.81
CA ASN A 99 1.33 -3.23 -2.14
C ASN A 99 0.47 -4.19 -2.96
N VAL A 100 -0.12 -5.21 -2.32
CA VAL A 100 -1.03 -6.15 -2.99
C VAL A 100 -2.33 -5.46 -3.37
N ALA A 101 -2.89 -4.63 -2.49
CA ALA A 101 -4.17 -3.93 -2.68
C ALA A 101 -4.26 -3.18 -4.01
N LYS A 102 -3.15 -2.64 -4.51
CA LYS A 102 -3.06 -1.89 -5.79
C LYS A 102 -3.54 -2.70 -7.01
N TYR A 103 -3.42 -4.02 -6.95
CA TYR A 103 -3.70 -4.94 -8.06
C TYR A 103 -5.03 -5.68 -7.92
N LEU A 104 -5.75 -5.43 -6.82
CA LEU A 104 -7.00 -6.14 -6.50
C LEU A 104 -8.23 -5.36 -6.95
N GLN A 105 -9.32 -6.09 -7.16
CA GLN A 105 -10.63 -5.56 -7.54
C GLN A 105 -11.74 -6.08 -6.61
N GLY A 106 -11.47 -6.08 -5.30
CA GLY A 106 -12.42 -6.54 -4.29
C GLY A 106 -12.22 -7.97 -3.79
N GLN A 107 -11.12 -8.64 -4.17
CA GLN A 107 -10.76 -9.94 -3.61
C GLN A 107 -10.48 -9.83 -2.11
N SER A 108 -10.85 -10.87 -1.36
CA SER A 108 -10.60 -10.93 0.09
C SER A 108 -9.10 -11.06 0.39
N VAL A 109 -8.59 -10.25 1.32
CA VAL A 109 -7.20 -10.28 1.75
C VAL A 109 -7.11 -10.70 3.22
N ILE A 110 -6.38 -11.77 3.49
CA ILE A 110 -6.00 -12.24 4.82
C ILE A 110 -4.58 -11.78 5.09
N GLY A 111 -4.41 -10.82 5.99
CA GLY A 111 -3.10 -10.35 6.41
C GLY A 111 -2.57 -11.21 7.55
N VAL A 112 -1.42 -11.85 7.37
CA VAL A 112 -0.78 -12.74 8.35
C VAL A 112 0.52 -12.14 8.86
N ASN A 113 0.62 -11.94 10.18
CA ASN A 113 1.82 -11.46 10.84
C ASN A 113 2.75 -12.64 11.19
N PRO A 114 3.92 -12.75 10.57
CA PRO A 114 4.87 -13.84 10.86
C PRO A 114 5.63 -13.62 12.16
N ASP A 115 5.60 -12.42 12.74
CA ASP A 115 6.34 -12.06 13.96
C ASP A 115 5.58 -11.04 14.82
N PRO A 116 4.49 -11.45 15.50
CA PRO A 116 3.66 -10.55 16.31
C PRO A 116 4.41 -9.90 17.49
N THR A 117 5.56 -10.45 17.86
CA THR A 117 6.37 -9.88 18.96
C THR A 117 7.18 -8.66 18.52
N THR A 118 7.44 -8.53 17.22
CA THR A 118 8.25 -7.44 16.65
C THR A 118 7.38 -6.39 15.96
N TYR A 119 6.23 -6.79 15.38
CA TYR A 119 5.36 -5.91 14.58
C TYR A 119 3.92 -5.93 15.09
N GLU A 120 3.34 -4.76 15.27
CA GLU A 120 1.96 -4.60 15.75
C GLU A 120 0.91 -5.16 14.75
N GLY A 121 1.10 -4.91 13.45
CA GLY A 121 0.31 -5.50 12.37
C GLY A 121 -1.14 -5.05 12.29
N VAL A 122 -1.40 -3.81 11.89
CA VAL A 122 -2.77 -3.29 11.68
C VAL A 122 -3.46 -3.94 10.48
N LEU A 123 -2.72 -4.17 9.40
CA LEU A 123 -3.20 -4.81 8.17
C LEU A 123 -2.91 -6.33 8.14
N VAL A 124 -2.08 -6.81 9.05
CA VAL A 124 -1.74 -8.24 9.20
C VAL A 124 -2.09 -8.73 10.61
N PRO A 125 -3.38 -8.68 11.01
CA PRO A 125 -3.80 -8.94 12.39
C PRO A 125 -3.82 -10.43 12.75
N HIS A 126 -3.64 -11.33 11.78
CA HIS A 126 -3.82 -12.77 11.99
C HIS A 126 -2.50 -13.49 12.19
N GLU A 127 -2.53 -14.52 13.03
CA GLU A 127 -1.46 -15.50 13.16
C GLU A 127 -1.62 -16.62 12.11
N PRO A 128 -0.53 -17.32 11.73
CA PRO A 128 -0.61 -18.40 10.75
C PRO A 128 -1.63 -19.50 11.07
N ALA A 129 -1.84 -19.83 12.34
CA ALA A 129 -2.79 -20.85 12.78
C ALA A 129 -4.27 -20.51 12.52
N ALA A 130 -4.61 -19.23 12.34
CA ALA A 130 -5.98 -18.80 12.04
C ALA A 130 -6.36 -18.98 10.56
N VAL A 131 -5.41 -19.25 9.69
CA VAL A 131 -5.61 -19.21 8.24
C VAL A 131 -6.62 -20.23 7.75
N ALA A 132 -6.65 -21.45 8.29
CA ALA A 132 -7.61 -22.49 7.89
C ALA A 132 -9.08 -22.05 8.04
N ASP A 133 -9.42 -21.50 9.21
CA ASP A 133 -10.78 -21.04 9.49
C ASP A 133 -11.16 -19.84 8.62
N LEU A 134 -10.23 -18.88 8.47
CA LEU A 134 -10.42 -17.69 7.63
C LEU A 134 -10.62 -18.05 6.16
N LEU A 135 -9.85 -19.00 5.62
CA LEU A 135 -10.03 -19.53 4.27
C LEU A 135 -11.38 -20.20 4.09
N ALA A 136 -11.81 -21.01 5.07
CA ALA A 136 -13.12 -21.68 5.05
C ALA A 136 -14.27 -20.65 5.05
N ASP A 137 -14.16 -19.59 5.84
CA ASP A 137 -15.16 -18.54 5.90
C ASP A 137 -15.20 -17.68 4.63
N CYS A 138 -14.05 -17.32 4.06
CA CYS A 138 -13.96 -16.64 2.78
C CYS A 138 -14.60 -17.47 1.66
N ALA A 139 -14.26 -18.74 1.55
CA ALA A 139 -14.80 -19.64 0.52
C ALA A 139 -16.31 -19.85 0.65
N ALA A 140 -16.84 -19.77 1.85
CA ALA A 140 -18.28 -19.89 2.14
C ALA A 140 -19.02 -18.54 2.09
N GLY A 141 -18.34 -17.43 1.82
CA GLY A 141 -18.94 -16.09 1.82
C GLY A 141 -19.40 -15.61 3.20
N ARG A 142 -18.81 -16.13 4.27
CA ARG A 142 -19.14 -15.78 5.67
C ARG A 142 -18.07 -14.93 6.36
N ALA A 143 -16.96 -14.68 5.67
CA ALA A 143 -15.89 -13.89 6.25
C ALA A 143 -16.36 -12.48 6.63
N SER A 144 -16.02 -12.03 7.83
CA SER A 144 -16.16 -10.63 8.20
C SER A 144 -15.03 -9.84 7.54
N THR A 145 -15.37 -8.79 6.79
CA THR A 145 -14.38 -7.93 6.14
C THR A 145 -14.49 -6.50 6.63
N GLU A 146 -13.36 -5.81 6.67
CA GLU A 146 -13.25 -4.36 6.80
C GLU A 146 -12.95 -3.80 5.41
N SER A 147 -13.90 -3.01 4.88
CA SER A 147 -13.81 -2.45 3.53
C SER A 147 -13.10 -1.10 3.60
N ARG A 148 -11.81 -1.07 3.25
CA ARG A 148 -10.97 0.12 3.35
C ARG A 148 -10.95 0.93 2.07
N THR A 149 -11.09 2.24 2.20
CA THR A 149 -11.01 3.19 1.09
C THR A 149 -9.61 3.20 0.51
N MET A 150 -9.54 3.27 -0.82
CA MET A 150 -8.31 3.50 -1.57
C MET A 150 -8.38 4.85 -2.28
N VAL A 151 -7.24 5.43 -2.56
CA VAL A 151 -7.11 6.61 -3.43
C VAL A 151 -6.76 6.16 -4.85
N GLU A 152 -7.38 6.80 -5.83
CA GLU A 152 -7.18 6.53 -7.24
C GLU A 152 -6.73 7.79 -7.97
N VAL A 153 -5.75 7.63 -8.86
CA VAL A 153 -5.34 8.63 -9.84
C VAL A 153 -5.64 8.11 -11.24
N VAL A 154 -6.23 8.94 -12.06
CA VAL A 154 -6.41 8.71 -13.49
C VAL A 154 -5.72 9.83 -14.25
N LEU A 155 -4.80 9.49 -15.14
CA LEU A 155 -4.13 10.43 -16.03
C LEU A 155 -4.92 10.61 -17.34
N ASP A 156 -4.68 11.72 -18.00
CA ASP A 156 -5.30 12.08 -19.31
C ASP A 156 -4.92 11.12 -20.44
N ASP A 157 -3.83 10.36 -20.32
CA ASP A 157 -3.42 9.30 -21.26
C ASP A 157 -4.07 7.93 -20.94
N GLY A 158 -4.90 7.85 -19.90
CA GLY A 158 -5.61 6.65 -19.47
C GLY A 158 -4.85 5.76 -18.47
N GLN A 159 -3.62 6.11 -18.09
CA GLN A 159 -2.92 5.40 -17.01
C GLN A 159 -3.66 5.60 -15.68
N ARG A 160 -3.63 4.56 -14.84
CA ARG A 160 -4.31 4.56 -13.53
C ARG A 160 -3.37 4.04 -12.47
N LEU A 161 -3.43 4.66 -11.28
CA LEU A 161 -2.70 4.23 -10.10
C LEU A 161 -3.65 4.18 -8.90
N LEU A 162 -3.62 3.08 -8.17
CA LEU A 162 -4.33 2.90 -6.90
C LEU A 162 -3.33 2.88 -5.75
N ALA A 163 -3.73 3.40 -4.60
CA ALA A 163 -2.97 3.26 -3.37
C ALA A 163 -3.90 3.10 -2.15
N LEU A 164 -3.45 2.30 -1.19
CA LEU A 164 -4.18 2.08 0.06
C LEU A 164 -3.87 3.17 1.10
N ASN A 165 -2.62 3.62 1.18
CA ASN A 165 -2.21 4.64 2.14
C ASN A 165 -2.27 6.03 1.51
N GLU A 166 -1.38 6.33 0.57
CA GLU A 166 -1.27 7.64 -0.05
C GLU A 166 -0.67 7.58 -1.45
N ILE A 167 -0.97 8.61 -2.23
CA ILE A 167 -0.30 8.93 -3.49
C ILE A 167 0.48 10.22 -3.33
N PHE A 168 1.72 10.21 -3.82
CA PHE A 168 2.61 11.36 -3.90
C PHE A 168 2.70 11.87 -5.33
N PHE A 169 2.65 13.19 -5.47
CA PHE A 169 2.92 13.94 -6.70
C PHE A 169 4.11 14.85 -6.45
N GLY A 170 5.16 14.73 -7.22
CA GLY A 170 6.31 15.59 -6.99
C GLY A 170 7.42 15.41 -8.01
N HIS A 171 8.61 15.88 -7.66
CA HIS A 171 9.81 15.68 -8.44
C HIS A 171 10.63 14.54 -7.84
N ARG A 172 11.22 13.67 -8.69
CA ARG A 172 12.05 12.52 -8.26
C ARG A 172 13.34 12.90 -7.53
N SER A 173 13.71 14.18 -7.58
CA SER A 173 14.89 14.72 -6.88
C SER A 173 14.45 15.81 -5.88
N HIS A 174 15.42 16.54 -5.31
CA HIS A 174 15.17 17.66 -4.40
C HIS A 174 14.65 18.94 -5.07
N GLN A 175 14.35 18.91 -6.38
CA GLN A 175 13.78 20.07 -7.07
C GLN A 175 12.32 20.26 -6.68
N SER A 176 11.87 21.52 -6.69
CA SER A 176 10.47 21.83 -6.46
C SER A 176 9.59 21.28 -7.58
N ALA A 177 8.52 20.63 -7.20
CA ALA A 177 7.42 20.29 -8.09
C ALA A 177 6.67 21.56 -8.49
N ARG A 178 6.41 21.72 -9.78
CA ARG A 178 5.62 22.84 -10.34
C ARG A 178 4.37 22.28 -11.00
N TYR A 179 3.24 22.84 -10.66
CA TYR A 179 1.96 22.33 -11.14
C TYR A 179 0.86 23.36 -10.94
N ARG A 180 -0.29 23.14 -11.58
CA ARG A 180 -1.56 23.76 -11.21
C ARG A 180 -2.38 22.74 -10.44
N ILE A 181 -2.93 23.18 -9.30
CA ILE A 181 -3.82 22.39 -8.45
C ILE A 181 -5.22 23.00 -8.49
N ALA A 182 -6.23 22.19 -8.76
CA ALA A 182 -7.61 22.62 -8.86
C ALA A 182 -8.53 21.75 -8.00
N VAL A 183 -9.38 22.41 -7.25
CA VAL A 183 -10.50 21.85 -6.49
C VAL A 183 -11.77 22.61 -6.87
N ALA A 184 -12.94 22.19 -6.38
CA ALA A 184 -14.21 22.84 -6.69
C ALA A 184 -14.23 24.36 -6.45
N SER A 185 -13.43 24.87 -5.50
CA SER A 185 -13.34 26.31 -5.18
C SER A 185 -12.45 27.12 -6.12
N GLY A 186 -11.69 26.51 -7.00
CA GLY A 186 -10.83 27.18 -7.97
C GLY A 186 -9.52 26.46 -8.27
N GLU A 187 -8.71 27.10 -9.12
CA GLU A 187 -7.40 26.61 -9.55
C GLU A 187 -6.30 27.57 -9.06
N GLU A 188 -5.16 27.00 -8.67
CA GLU A 188 -3.99 27.76 -8.25
C GLU A 188 -2.71 27.15 -8.83
N ARG A 189 -1.80 27.99 -9.32
CA ARG A 189 -0.47 27.59 -9.76
C ARG A 189 0.46 27.53 -8.56
N GLN A 190 1.18 26.44 -8.35
CA GLN A 190 2.02 26.24 -7.18
C GLN A 190 3.42 25.72 -7.52
N SER A 191 4.35 26.00 -6.60
CA SER A 191 5.67 25.39 -6.50
C SER A 191 5.85 24.86 -5.08
N SER A 192 6.20 23.58 -4.91
CA SER A 192 6.25 22.96 -3.58
C SER A 192 7.18 21.75 -3.56
N SER A 193 7.35 21.14 -2.40
CA SER A 193 8.04 19.84 -2.28
C SER A 193 7.13 18.65 -2.67
N GLY A 194 5.96 18.92 -3.27
CA GLY A 194 5.02 17.92 -3.75
C GLY A 194 3.67 17.92 -3.02
N VAL A 195 2.77 17.09 -3.51
CA VAL A 195 1.42 16.91 -2.96
C VAL A 195 1.27 15.47 -2.50
N ILE A 196 0.69 15.28 -1.32
CA ILE A 196 0.31 13.97 -0.78
C ILE A 196 -1.20 13.92 -0.75
N VAL A 197 -1.79 12.83 -1.28
CA VAL A 197 -3.21 12.54 -1.14
C VAL A 197 -3.37 11.22 -0.42
N SER A 198 -3.95 11.27 0.77
CA SER A 198 -3.98 10.15 1.72
C SER A 198 -5.40 9.67 1.99
N THR A 199 -5.55 8.37 2.16
CA THR A 199 -6.77 7.72 2.68
C THR A 199 -6.79 7.74 4.20
N GLY A 200 -7.85 7.23 4.81
CA GLY A 200 -7.92 7.01 6.25
C GLY A 200 -6.91 5.96 6.76
N THR A 201 -6.50 5.01 5.91
CA THR A 201 -5.43 4.05 6.27
C THR A 201 -4.09 4.77 6.34
N GLY A 202 -3.74 5.59 5.35
CA GLY A 202 -2.52 6.41 5.33
C GLY A 202 -2.52 7.55 6.34
N ALA A 203 -3.70 7.92 6.86
CA ALA A 203 -3.85 8.96 7.87
C ALA A 203 -3.18 8.63 9.22
N THR A 204 -2.64 7.44 9.39
CA THR A 204 -1.85 7.05 10.57
C THR A 204 -0.34 7.32 10.41
N GLY A 205 0.12 7.56 9.18
CA GLY A 205 1.51 7.75 8.80
C GLY A 205 1.86 9.19 8.41
N TRP A 206 2.26 9.38 7.16
CA TRP A 206 2.79 10.65 6.64
C TRP A 206 1.79 11.81 6.73
N ALA A 207 0.55 11.59 6.34
CA ALA A 207 -0.51 12.61 6.45
C ALA A 207 -0.75 13.03 7.90
N ARG A 208 -0.66 12.11 8.87
CA ARG A 208 -0.75 12.43 10.30
C ARG A 208 0.37 13.37 10.74
N SER A 209 1.62 13.08 10.34
CA SER A 209 2.77 13.92 10.69
C SER A 209 2.60 15.35 10.16
N ILE A 210 2.23 15.50 8.88
CA ILE A 210 1.97 16.82 8.29
C ILE A 210 0.82 17.55 9.00
N ASN A 211 -0.26 16.83 9.32
CA ASN A 211 -1.40 17.42 10.01
C ASN A 211 -1.04 17.88 11.43
N GLN A 212 -0.22 17.11 12.15
CA GLN A 212 0.28 17.47 13.48
C GLN A 212 1.19 18.70 13.43
N GLU A 213 2.11 18.80 12.48
CA GLU A 213 2.95 19.99 12.27
C GLU A 213 2.11 21.25 12.00
N ARG A 214 0.93 21.09 11.42
CA ARG A 214 -0.04 22.16 11.15
C ARG A 214 -1.12 22.31 12.24
N ASN A 215 -0.83 21.86 13.46
CA ASN A 215 -1.74 21.97 14.62
C ASN A 215 -3.10 21.26 14.43
N GLY A 216 -3.15 20.17 13.70
CA GLY A 216 -4.38 19.41 13.50
C GLY A 216 -5.40 20.14 12.63
N ILE A 217 -4.94 20.77 11.54
CA ILE A 217 -5.76 21.62 10.66
C ILE A 217 -6.95 20.91 9.99
N LEU A 218 -6.86 19.57 9.84
CA LEU A 218 -7.93 18.73 9.26
C LEU A 218 -8.36 17.62 10.22
N PRO A 219 -9.65 17.29 10.30
CA PRO A 219 -10.09 16.01 10.81
C PRO A 219 -9.72 14.94 9.77
N LEU A 220 -8.75 14.07 10.09
CA LEU A 220 -8.32 13.02 9.18
C LEU A 220 -9.39 11.93 9.07
N PRO A 221 -9.65 11.38 7.86
CA PRO A 221 -10.66 10.36 7.67
C PRO A 221 -10.30 9.04 8.37
N THR A 222 -11.30 8.22 8.66
CA THR A 222 -11.12 6.83 9.10
C THR A 222 -10.89 5.89 7.91
N PRO A 223 -10.32 4.68 8.10
CA PRO A 223 -9.99 3.78 7.00
C PRO A 223 -11.16 3.38 6.09
N GLU A 224 -12.37 3.26 6.64
CA GLU A 224 -13.57 2.86 5.90
C GLU A 224 -14.36 4.06 5.32
N GLU A 225 -14.05 5.26 5.78
CA GLU A 225 -14.71 6.49 5.32
C GLU A 225 -14.34 6.79 3.87
N PRO A 226 -15.32 7.00 2.96
CA PRO A 226 -15.07 7.28 1.53
C PRO A 226 -14.62 8.74 1.32
N THR A 227 -13.61 9.15 2.07
CA THR A 227 -13.02 10.48 2.09
C THR A 227 -11.51 10.35 2.03
N ILE A 228 -10.86 11.22 1.28
CA ILE A 228 -9.41 11.33 1.21
C ILE A 228 -8.97 12.74 1.58
N ALA A 229 -7.78 12.87 2.15
CA ALA A 229 -7.20 14.15 2.54
C ALA A 229 -6.01 14.48 1.63
N PHE A 230 -5.88 15.74 1.21
CA PHE A 230 -4.66 16.16 0.50
C PHE A 230 -3.89 17.22 1.29
N PHE A 231 -2.57 17.21 1.11
CA PHE A 231 -1.64 18.16 1.70
C PHE A 231 -0.56 18.54 0.68
N VAL A 232 -0.41 19.84 0.44
CA VAL A 232 0.72 20.38 -0.30
C VAL A 232 1.88 20.58 0.68
N ARG A 233 3.04 20.01 0.37
CA ARG A 233 4.25 20.13 1.20
C ARG A 233 5.03 21.38 0.84
N GLU A 234 5.42 22.14 1.86
CA GLU A 234 6.30 23.31 1.75
C GLU A 234 6.00 24.17 0.50
N ALA A 235 4.74 24.63 0.39
CA ALA A 235 4.32 25.51 -0.70
C ALA A 235 5.13 26.81 -0.68
N PHE A 236 5.82 27.12 -1.78
CA PHE A 236 6.72 28.26 -1.87
C PHE A 236 6.00 29.52 -2.38
N PRO A 237 5.93 30.60 -1.57
CA PRO A 237 5.36 31.87 -2.01
C PRO A 237 6.32 32.58 -2.97
N GLY A 238 6.00 32.62 -4.25
CA GLY A 238 6.83 33.25 -5.26
C GLY A 238 6.00 34.08 -6.24
N SER A 239 6.67 34.86 -7.10
CA SER A 239 5.98 35.60 -8.16
C SER A 239 5.27 34.61 -9.10
N GLY A 240 3.92 34.67 -9.15
CA GLY A 240 3.09 33.81 -9.97
C GLY A 240 2.77 32.42 -9.34
N PHE A 241 3.14 32.19 -8.08
CA PHE A 241 2.75 30.99 -7.32
C PHE A 241 1.91 31.37 -6.10
N GLY A 242 0.82 30.63 -5.91
CA GLY A 242 -0.05 30.76 -4.76
C GLY A 242 0.26 29.75 -3.65
N THR A 243 -0.30 29.99 -2.47
CA THR A 243 -0.16 29.14 -1.29
C THR A 243 -1.47 28.99 -0.52
N LYS A 244 -2.62 29.17 -1.18
CA LYS A 244 -3.94 29.12 -0.54
C LYS A 244 -4.49 27.69 -0.49
N THR A 245 -4.36 26.95 -1.60
CA THR A 245 -4.88 25.59 -1.74
C THR A 245 -3.82 24.59 -1.26
N THR A 246 -3.57 24.51 0.06
CA THR A 246 -2.47 23.69 0.61
C THR A 246 -2.93 22.47 1.37
N TYR A 247 -4.23 22.31 1.60
CA TYR A 247 -4.82 21.12 2.24
C TYR A 247 -6.33 21.10 1.98
N GLY A 248 -6.92 19.93 2.14
CA GLY A 248 -8.38 19.77 2.06
C GLY A 248 -8.82 18.32 2.19
N LEU A 249 -10.12 18.13 2.28
CA LEU A 249 -10.79 16.84 2.21
C LEU A 249 -11.52 16.73 0.88
N LEU A 250 -11.50 15.55 0.30
CA LEU A 250 -12.27 15.19 -0.88
C LEU A 250 -13.22 14.07 -0.50
N ARG A 251 -14.52 14.36 -0.53
CA ARG A 251 -15.57 13.38 -0.27
C ARG A 251 -15.92 12.62 -1.55
N THR A 252 -16.80 11.66 -1.45
CA THR A 252 -17.32 10.90 -2.60
C THR A 252 -17.76 11.86 -3.70
N GLN A 253 -17.30 11.64 -4.94
CA GLN A 253 -17.53 12.44 -6.14
C GLN A 253 -16.78 13.79 -6.19
N GLU A 254 -16.09 14.20 -5.15
CA GLU A 254 -15.16 15.33 -5.24
C GLU A 254 -13.82 14.87 -5.79
N GLU A 255 -13.18 15.71 -6.59
CA GLU A 255 -11.91 15.41 -7.23
C GLU A 255 -10.89 16.54 -7.04
N LEU A 256 -9.63 16.14 -7.00
CA LEU A 256 -8.49 17.04 -7.08
C LEU A 256 -7.85 16.85 -8.45
N ARG A 257 -7.69 17.95 -9.20
CA ARG A 257 -6.96 17.94 -10.47
C ARG A 257 -5.59 18.57 -10.27
N ILE A 258 -4.56 17.87 -10.76
CA ILE A 258 -3.19 18.38 -10.76
C ILE A 258 -2.69 18.35 -12.20
N ILE A 259 -2.20 19.48 -12.70
CA ILE A 259 -1.64 19.61 -14.04
C ILE A 259 -0.17 19.93 -13.90
N SER A 260 0.68 19.04 -14.40
CA SER A 260 2.13 19.18 -14.29
C SER A 260 2.69 20.34 -15.10
N GLU A 261 3.61 21.08 -14.50
CA GLU A 261 4.46 22.08 -15.15
C GLU A 261 5.96 21.70 -15.02
N MET A 262 6.25 20.40 -14.89
CA MET A 262 7.60 19.86 -14.79
C MET A 262 8.04 19.30 -16.14
N SER A 263 9.06 19.89 -16.74
CA SER A 263 9.59 19.42 -18.03
C SER A 263 10.36 18.11 -17.90
N VAL A 264 10.92 17.83 -16.73
CA VAL A 264 11.69 16.61 -16.41
C VAL A 264 11.45 16.22 -14.95
N GLY A 265 11.56 14.94 -14.64
CA GLY A 265 11.61 14.42 -13.27
C GLY A 265 10.31 14.47 -12.48
N GLY A 266 9.19 14.87 -13.09
CA GLY A 266 7.87 14.78 -12.46
C GLY A 266 7.46 13.32 -12.34
N VAL A 267 6.93 12.94 -11.17
CA VAL A 267 6.52 11.57 -10.86
C VAL A 267 5.27 11.53 -9.99
N ILE A 268 4.52 10.43 -10.16
CA ILE A 268 3.44 10.02 -9.27
C ILE A 268 3.75 8.61 -8.79
N PHE A 269 3.68 8.35 -7.49
CA PHE A 269 3.78 6.99 -6.95
C PHE A 269 2.86 6.79 -5.74
N GLY A 270 2.53 5.55 -5.42
CA GLY A 270 1.66 5.20 -4.30
C GLY A 270 2.30 4.25 -3.30
N ASP A 271 1.90 4.35 -2.03
CA ASP A 271 2.29 3.47 -0.92
C ASP A 271 3.81 3.35 -0.74
N GLY A 272 4.56 4.44 -1.02
CA GLY A 272 6.00 4.50 -0.86
C GLY A 272 6.78 3.64 -1.86
N ILE A 273 6.18 3.21 -2.98
CA ILE A 273 6.86 2.44 -4.02
C ILE A 273 7.23 3.35 -5.19
N GLU A 274 8.48 3.80 -5.21
CA GLU A 274 9.01 4.66 -6.27
C GLU A 274 9.30 3.90 -7.57
N GLU A 275 9.53 2.59 -7.48
CA GLU A 275 9.82 1.71 -8.62
C GLU A 275 8.61 1.59 -9.58
N ASP A 276 7.39 1.70 -9.05
CA ASP A 276 6.13 1.68 -9.81
C ASP A 276 5.66 3.11 -10.18
N SER A 277 6.56 4.10 -10.16
CA SER A 277 6.19 5.48 -10.44
C SER A 277 5.76 5.69 -11.88
N VAL A 278 4.75 6.53 -12.05
CA VAL A 278 4.29 7.01 -13.35
C VAL A 278 4.95 8.37 -13.63
N GLU A 279 5.43 8.60 -14.85
CA GLU A 279 5.94 9.90 -15.26
C GLU A 279 4.83 10.96 -15.27
N PHE A 280 5.13 12.14 -14.75
CA PHE A 280 4.19 13.25 -14.65
C PHE A 280 4.82 14.53 -15.20
N LEU A 281 4.91 14.58 -16.52
CA LEU A 281 5.61 15.63 -17.24
C LEU A 281 4.68 16.78 -17.62
N TRP A 282 5.26 17.84 -18.18
CA TRP A 282 4.56 19.07 -18.56
C TRP A 282 3.29 18.82 -19.39
N GLY A 283 2.19 19.35 -18.90
CA GLY A 283 0.88 19.26 -19.55
C GLY A 283 0.06 18.04 -19.14
N SER A 284 0.69 16.99 -18.58
CA SER A 284 -0.05 15.82 -18.07
C SER A 284 -1.03 16.25 -16.99
N THR A 285 -2.25 15.75 -17.07
CA THR A 285 -3.32 16.02 -16.10
C THR A 285 -3.65 14.76 -15.31
N ALA A 286 -3.60 14.87 -14.00
CA ALA A 286 -3.98 13.80 -13.08
C ALA A 286 -5.28 14.22 -12.35
N THR A 287 -6.28 13.35 -12.39
CA THR A 287 -7.51 13.46 -11.59
C THR A 287 -7.45 12.47 -10.43
N VAL A 288 -7.59 12.97 -9.22
CA VAL A 288 -7.47 12.19 -7.96
C VAL A 288 -8.80 12.16 -7.25
N LEU A 289 -9.22 10.97 -6.83
CA LEU A 289 -10.51 10.76 -6.15
C LEU A 289 -10.43 9.57 -5.18
N ALA A 290 -11.40 9.46 -4.28
CA ALA A 290 -11.63 8.24 -3.52
C ALA A 290 -12.11 7.15 -4.48
N SER A 291 -11.36 6.04 -4.55
CA SER A 291 -11.66 4.95 -5.49
C SER A 291 -12.97 4.24 -5.16
N LYS A 292 -13.64 3.75 -6.21
CA LYS A 292 -14.74 2.79 -6.08
C LYS A 292 -14.25 1.40 -5.67
N THR A 293 -13.03 1.05 -6.08
CA THR A 293 -12.34 -0.16 -5.63
C THR A 293 -11.89 0.01 -4.19
N ARG A 294 -12.16 -0.98 -3.37
CA ARG A 294 -11.81 -0.99 -1.93
C ARG A 294 -10.99 -2.23 -1.61
N LEU A 295 -10.16 -2.13 -0.59
CA LEU A 295 -9.51 -3.31 -0.02
C LEU A 295 -10.49 -4.01 0.92
N GLU A 296 -10.79 -5.28 0.63
CA GLU A 296 -11.59 -6.15 1.51
C GLU A 296 -10.66 -6.94 2.45
N LEU A 297 -10.35 -6.33 3.60
CA LEU A 297 -9.47 -6.93 4.61
C LEU A 297 -10.26 -7.85 5.54
N VAL A 298 -9.92 -9.14 5.54
CA VAL A 298 -10.58 -10.14 6.40
C VAL A 298 -10.25 -9.87 7.87
N ARG A 299 -11.27 -9.90 8.71
CA ARG A 299 -11.17 -9.76 10.17
C ARG A 299 -11.60 -11.06 10.85
N ALA A 300 -11.04 -11.34 12.01
CA ALA A 300 -11.55 -12.42 12.85
C ALA A 300 -12.99 -12.11 13.26
N ALA A 301 -13.85 -13.13 13.26
CA ALA A 301 -15.21 -12.98 13.77
C ALA A 301 -15.18 -12.46 15.21
N GLN A 302 -15.97 -11.42 15.50
CA GLN A 302 -16.09 -10.91 16.87
C GLN A 302 -16.68 -12.02 17.74
N GLY A 303 -15.85 -12.71 18.50
CA GLY A 303 -16.28 -13.80 19.38
C GLY A 303 -15.25 -14.86 19.75
N SER A 304 -14.09 -14.92 19.09
CA SER A 304 -13.09 -15.98 19.40
C SER A 304 -11.89 -15.46 20.21
N ARG A 305 -12.13 -14.61 21.21
CA ARG A 305 -11.18 -14.48 22.33
C ARG A 305 -11.58 -15.54 23.38
N ARG A 306 -10.96 -16.69 23.32
CA ARG A 306 -10.88 -17.63 24.45
C ARG A 306 -9.45 -17.70 24.95
#